data_abcbff63a7d8181f65cefb4260448d76
#
_entry.id   abcbff63a7d8181f65cefb4260448d76
#
_cell.length_a   1.000
_cell.length_b   1.000
_cell.length_c   1.000
_cell.angle_alpha   90.00
_cell.angle_beta   90.00
_cell.angle_gamma   90.00
#
_symmetry.space_group_name_H-M   'P 1'
#
loop_
_entity.id
_entity.type
_entity.pdbx_description
1 polymer ?
#
loop_
_entity_poly.entity_id
_entity_poly.type
_entity_poly.pdbx_seq_one_letter_code
_entity_poly.pdbx_strand_id
1 'polypeptide(L)'
;MQFNKNVFYSNEAALADVIVDNHECKLKINEIEFQVVQRLHLRGFHNWQGSFDVVENKDRSGVAPLYTEPVTKKMALNFANIRYVVEAMKRKKKPGLFAGSEMIPRSPEEIFMLGQLSPATHSKHISNDYFLNVNVKFDGCT
;
A
#
# COMPACT_ATOMS: atom_id res chain seq x y z
N MET A 1 4.68 -11.41 -12.22
CA MET A 1 4.39 -9.96 -12.13
C MET A 1 5.60 -9.17 -12.60
N GLN A 2 5.42 -8.18 -13.44
CA GLN A 2 6.50 -7.36 -13.98
C GLN A 2 6.10 -5.88 -13.96
N PHE A 3 6.95 -5.06 -13.35
CA PHE A 3 6.79 -3.61 -13.36
C PHE A 3 7.40 -3.00 -14.64
N ASN A 4 6.86 -1.89 -15.09
CA ASN A 4 7.37 -1.16 -16.25
C ASN A 4 8.71 -0.45 -15.99
N LYS A 5 9.08 -0.23 -14.73
CA LYS A 5 10.37 0.35 -14.29
C LYS A 5 10.71 -0.06 -12.86
N ASN A 6 11.94 0.21 -12.43
CA ASN A 6 12.47 -0.20 -11.13
C ASN A 6 12.45 0.91 -10.06
N VAL A 7 12.24 2.16 -10.48
CA VAL A 7 12.25 3.32 -9.58
C VAL A 7 10.99 4.13 -9.78
N PHE A 8 10.33 4.48 -8.68
CA PHE A 8 9.09 5.25 -8.68
C PHE A 8 9.21 6.46 -7.76
N TYR A 9 8.58 7.56 -8.15
CA TYR A 9 8.50 8.79 -7.37
C TYR A 9 7.13 8.92 -6.72
N SER A 10 7.03 9.74 -5.69
CA SER A 10 5.83 9.91 -4.87
C SER A 10 4.60 10.48 -5.60
N ASN A 11 4.76 11.01 -6.79
CA ASN A 11 3.67 11.56 -7.62
C ASN A 11 3.34 10.72 -8.84
N GLU A 12 3.85 9.50 -8.92
CA GLU A 12 3.67 8.59 -10.04
C GLU A 12 2.72 7.45 -9.72
N ALA A 13 2.32 6.73 -10.76
CA ALA A 13 1.69 5.43 -10.65
C ALA A 13 2.65 4.32 -11.06
N ALA A 14 2.82 3.33 -10.20
CA ALA A 14 3.51 2.10 -10.56
C ALA A 14 2.57 1.23 -11.38
N LEU A 15 2.92 1.01 -12.64
CA LEU A 15 2.18 0.13 -13.54
C LEU A 15 2.87 -1.24 -13.60
N ALA A 16 2.10 -2.29 -13.47
CA ALA A 16 2.60 -3.65 -13.60
C ALA A 16 1.63 -4.54 -14.36
N ASP A 17 2.19 -5.49 -15.12
CA ASP A 17 1.47 -6.61 -15.67
C ASP A 17 1.56 -7.79 -14.71
N VAL A 18 0.40 -8.31 -14.33
CA VAL A 18 0.26 -9.42 -13.39
C VAL A 18 -0.32 -10.61 -14.15
N ILE A 19 0.45 -11.68 -14.25
CA ILE A 19 -0.02 -12.93 -14.83
C ILE A 19 -0.59 -13.78 -13.70
N VAL A 20 -1.86 -14.13 -13.82
CA VAL A 20 -2.59 -14.96 -12.87
C VAL A 20 -2.88 -16.31 -13.53
N ASP A 21 -2.32 -17.34 -12.95
CA ASP A 21 -2.52 -18.73 -13.39
C ASP A 21 -3.37 -19.46 -12.34
N ASN A 22 -4.54 -19.94 -12.76
CA ASN A 22 -5.51 -20.65 -11.91
C ASN A 22 -5.92 -22.00 -12.51
N HIS A 23 -5.04 -22.62 -13.31
CA HIS A 23 -5.39 -23.83 -14.06
C HIS A 23 -5.52 -25.09 -13.18
N GLU A 24 -4.82 -25.13 -12.06
CA GLU A 24 -4.87 -26.27 -11.14
C GLU A 24 -5.84 -26.07 -9.95
N CYS A 25 -6.27 -24.83 -9.71
CA CYS A 25 -7.10 -24.54 -8.55
C CYS A 25 -8.60 -24.67 -8.87
N LYS A 26 -9.30 -25.44 -8.04
CA LYS A 26 -10.76 -25.65 -8.14
C LYS A 26 -11.58 -24.47 -7.57
N LEU A 27 -10.94 -23.51 -6.94
CA LEU A 27 -11.59 -22.35 -6.35
C LEU A 27 -11.49 -21.17 -7.31
N LYS A 28 -12.56 -20.40 -7.39
CA LYS A 28 -12.57 -19.13 -8.09
C LYS A 28 -11.78 -18.08 -7.30
N ILE A 29 -10.93 -17.33 -8.00
CA ILE A 29 -10.33 -16.11 -7.44
C ILE A 29 -11.38 -15.00 -7.56
N ASN A 30 -11.77 -14.38 -6.43
CA ASN A 30 -12.74 -13.31 -6.41
C ASN A 30 -12.11 -11.92 -6.41
N GLU A 31 -11.00 -11.77 -5.71
CA GLU A 31 -10.32 -10.49 -5.56
C GLU A 31 -8.81 -10.72 -5.46
N ILE A 32 -8.05 -9.85 -6.10
CA ILE A 32 -6.60 -9.76 -5.92
C ILE A 32 -6.32 -8.36 -5.37
N GLU A 33 -5.76 -8.31 -4.16
CA GLU A 33 -5.41 -7.09 -3.48
C GLU A 33 -3.90 -6.87 -3.56
N PHE A 34 -3.51 -5.68 -3.98
CA PHE A 34 -2.14 -5.21 -4.07
C PHE A 34 -1.94 -4.08 -3.08
N GLN A 35 -1.00 -4.23 -2.17
CA GLN A 35 -0.75 -3.27 -1.11
C GLN A 35 0.74 -2.98 -1.02
N VAL A 36 1.12 -1.72 -1.10
CA VAL A 36 2.48 -1.28 -0.78
C VAL A 36 2.55 -0.89 0.68
N VAL A 37 3.47 -1.51 1.39
CA VAL A 37 3.72 -1.27 2.82
C VAL A 37 5.12 -0.72 3.00
N GLN A 38 5.22 0.40 3.68
CA GLN A 38 6.48 0.95 4.18
C GLN A 38 6.81 0.32 5.52
N ARG A 39 8.03 -0.15 5.68
CA ARG A 39 8.55 -0.64 6.96
C ARG A 39 9.72 0.23 7.41
N LEU A 40 9.55 0.88 8.55
CA LEU A 40 10.56 1.75 9.14
C LEU A 40 11.14 1.10 10.39
N HIS A 41 12.46 0.99 10.43
CA HIS A 41 13.24 0.56 11.59
C HIS A 41 14.10 1.72 12.07
N LEU A 42 13.97 2.08 13.34
CA LEU A 42 14.85 3.01 14.03
C LEU A 42 15.66 2.24 15.07
N ARG A 43 16.98 2.25 14.91
CA ARG A 43 17.93 1.57 15.79
C ARG A 43 18.65 2.60 16.65
N GLY A 44 18.48 2.52 17.95
CA GLY A 44 19.07 3.44 18.90
C GLY A 44 19.10 2.81 20.29
N PHE A 45 19.02 3.64 21.32
CA PHE A 45 18.93 3.16 22.70
C PHE A 45 17.68 2.29 22.93
N HIS A 46 16.58 2.62 22.25
CA HIS A 46 15.40 1.78 22.11
C HIS A 46 15.15 1.51 20.64
N ASN A 47 15.13 0.23 20.27
CA ASN A 47 14.78 -0.16 18.90
C ASN A 47 13.28 0.00 18.70
N TRP A 48 12.91 0.66 17.61
CA TRP A 48 11.50 0.83 17.21
C TRP A 48 11.30 0.34 15.79
N GLN A 49 10.17 -0.32 15.56
CA GLN A 49 9.76 -0.78 14.24
C GLN A 49 8.29 -0.43 14.02
N GLY A 50 7.98 0.10 12.85
CA GLY A 50 6.62 0.37 12.41
C GLY A 50 6.39 -0.04 10.96
N SER A 51 5.13 -0.37 10.65
CA SER A 51 4.68 -0.65 9.28
C SER A 51 3.52 0.27 8.95
N PHE A 52 3.53 0.84 7.75
CA PHE A 52 2.54 1.81 7.30
C PHE A 52 2.03 1.43 5.92
N ASP A 53 0.72 1.36 5.76
CA ASP A 53 0.09 1.17 4.46
C ASP A 53 0.25 2.43 3.63
N VAL A 54 0.91 2.31 2.48
CA VAL A 54 1.18 3.44 1.59
C VAL A 54 0.07 3.59 0.57
N VAL A 55 -0.17 2.56 -0.22
CA VAL A 55 -1.19 2.54 -1.26
C VAL A 55 -1.77 1.14 -1.41
N GLU A 56 -3.04 1.07 -1.74
CA GLU A 56 -3.79 -0.16 -1.95
C GLU A 56 -4.56 -0.08 -3.27
N ASN A 57 -4.59 -1.18 -4.01
CA ASN A 57 -5.45 -1.38 -5.16
C ASN A 57 -6.05 -2.78 -5.14
N LYS A 58 -7.31 -2.92 -5.56
CA LYS A 58 -8.06 -4.18 -5.57
C LYS A 58 -8.62 -4.45 -6.96
N ASP A 59 -8.24 -5.59 -7.51
CA ASP A 59 -8.88 -6.12 -8.71
C ASP A 59 -9.95 -7.13 -8.31
N ARG A 60 -11.20 -6.81 -8.60
CA ARG A 60 -12.39 -7.64 -8.33
C ARG A 60 -12.95 -8.33 -9.56
N SER A 61 -12.24 -8.29 -10.67
CA SER A 61 -12.72 -8.95 -11.91
C SER A 61 -12.69 -10.48 -11.82
N GLY A 62 -11.95 -11.02 -10.84
CA GLY A 62 -11.88 -12.44 -10.57
C GLY A 62 -11.17 -13.26 -11.65
N VAL A 63 -10.97 -14.55 -11.38
CA VAL A 63 -10.52 -15.57 -12.36
C VAL A 63 -11.27 -16.85 -12.07
N ALA A 64 -11.84 -17.47 -13.11
CA ALA A 64 -12.60 -18.71 -12.99
C ALA A 64 -11.72 -19.87 -12.46
N PRO A 65 -12.31 -20.87 -11.77
CA PRO A 65 -11.60 -22.07 -11.37
C PRO A 65 -11.19 -22.88 -12.60
N LEU A 66 -10.08 -23.61 -12.51
CA LEU A 66 -9.56 -24.48 -13.59
C LEU A 66 -9.45 -23.75 -14.94
N TYR A 67 -9.12 -22.46 -14.91
CA TYR A 67 -9.01 -21.67 -16.14
C TYR A 67 -7.75 -22.09 -16.90
N THR A 68 -7.93 -22.53 -18.16
CA THR A 68 -6.90 -23.21 -18.94
C THR A 68 -5.75 -22.31 -19.39
N GLU A 69 -5.96 -21.01 -19.41
CA GLU A 69 -4.96 -20.04 -19.86
C GLU A 69 -4.65 -19.00 -18.79
N PRO A 70 -3.38 -18.59 -18.61
CA PRO A 70 -3.03 -17.51 -17.72
C PRO A 70 -3.70 -16.19 -18.12
N VAL A 71 -4.29 -15.49 -17.17
CA VAL A 71 -4.92 -14.19 -17.38
C VAL A 71 -3.94 -13.08 -17.06
N THR A 72 -3.69 -12.19 -18.03
CA THR A 72 -2.88 -10.99 -17.79
C THR A 72 -3.78 -9.85 -17.32
N LYS A 73 -3.48 -9.32 -16.13
CA LYS A 73 -4.15 -8.19 -15.52
C LYS A 73 -3.20 -7.00 -15.39
N LYS A 74 -3.70 -5.82 -15.71
CA LYS A 74 -2.96 -4.58 -15.53
C LYS A 74 -3.28 -3.99 -14.17
N MET A 75 -2.24 -3.70 -13.39
CA MET A 75 -2.36 -3.08 -12.08
C MET A 75 -1.72 -1.70 -12.09
N ALA A 76 -2.37 -0.75 -11.42
CA ALA A 76 -1.81 0.57 -11.17
C ALA A 76 -1.82 0.87 -9.66
N LEU A 77 -0.66 1.18 -9.09
CA LEU A 77 -0.51 1.67 -7.72
C LEU A 77 -0.21 3.16 -7.77
N ASN A 78 -1.17 3.98 -7.42
CA ASN A 78 -1.06 5.43 -7.54
C ASN A 78 -0.48 6.05 -6.26
N PHE A 79 0.79 6.43 -6.29
CA PHE A 79 1.48 7.05 -5.17
C PHE A 79 1.12 8.52 -4.93
N ALA A 80 0.34 9.15 -5.81
CA ALA A 80 -0.22 10.48 -5.53
C ALA A 80 -1.28 10.46 -4.42
N ASN A 81 -1.88 9.28 -4.13
CA ASN A 81 -2.92 9.09 -3.14
C ASN A 81 -2.45 8.22 -1.97
N ILE A 82 -1.40 8.65 -1.30
CA ILE A 82 -0.86 7.91 -0.16
C ILE A 82 -1.90 7.84 0.97
N ARG A 83 -2.23 6.61 1.39
CA ARG A 83 -3.36 6.31 2.28
C ARG A 83 -3.32 7.10 3.60
N TYR A 84 -2.18 7.15 4.27
CA TYR A 84 -2.07 7.84 5.56
C TYR A 84 -2.26 9.36 5.46
N VAL A 85 -1.96 9.97 4.30
CA VAL A 85 -2.22 11.39 4.04
C VAL A 85 -3.72 11.62 3.88
N VAL A 86 -4.37 10.77 3.08
CA VAL A 86 -5.82 10.83 2.88
C VAL A 86 -6.56 10.61 4.20
N GLU A 87 -6.12 9.69 5.03
CA GLU A 87 -6.69 9.46 6.36
C GLU A 87 -6.44 10.62 7.32
N ALA A 88 -5.25 11.22 7.30
CA ALA A 88 -4.95 12.40 8.10
C ALA A 88 -5.82 13.61 7.71
N MET A 89 -6.12 13.77 6.42
CA MET A 89 -7.04 14.81 5.94
C MET A 89 -8.50 14.52 6.33
N LYS A 90 -8.90 13.25 6.39
CA LYS A 90 -10.28 12.83 6.72
C LYS A 90 -10.58 12.85 8.22
N ARG A 91 -9.57 12.89 9.08
CA ARG A 91 -9.76 12.99 10.53
C ARG A 91 -10.35 14.35 10.88
N LYS A 92 -11.67 14.50 10.64
CA LYS A 92 -12.45 15.59 11.22
C LYS A 92 -12.35 15.49 12.75
N LYS A 93 -12.12 16.62 13.43
CA LYS A 93 -12.23 16.76 14.89
C LYS A 93 -13.43 15.96 15.38
N LYS A 94 -13.21 14.83 16.07
CA LYS A 94 -14.23 14.33 16.99
C LYS A 94 -14.13 15.24 18.21
N PRO A 95 -15.20 15.92 18.62
CA PRO A 95 -15.21 16.65 19.88
C PRO A 95 -15.03 15.59 20.98
N GLY A 96 -13.82 15.47 21.49
CA GLY A 96 -13.54 14.61 22.64
C GLY A 96 -13.99 15.29 23.91
N LEU A 97 -14.52 14.52 24.85
CA LEU A 97 -14.99 14.97 26.17
C LEU A 97 -13.87 15.55 27.06
N PHE A 98 -12.62 15.46 26.62
CA PHE A 98 -11.44 16.03 27.28
C PHE A 98 -10.74 16.98 26.30
N ALA A 99 -11.05 18.25 26.43
CA ALA A 99 -10.40 19.34 25.73
C ALA A 99 -8.96 19.53 26.25
N GLY A 100 -8.01 18.71 25.81
CA GLY A 100 -6.62 18.79 26.26
C GLY A 100 -5.56 18.67 25.17
N SER A 101 -5.90 18.20 23.97
CA SER A 101 -5.01 18.24 22.81
C SER A 101 -5.78 18.74 21.60
N GLU A 102 -5.85 20.04 21.43
CA GLU A 102 -6.20 20.61 20.14
C GLU A 102 -5.14 20.12 19.16
N MET A 103 -5.49 19.15 18.33
CA MET A 103 -4.66 18.84 17.16
C MET A 103 -4.70 20.08 16.26
N ILE A 104 -3.63 20.85 16.30
CA ILE A 104 -3.41 21.99 15.42
C ILE A 104 -3.60 21.48 14.00
N PRO A 105 -4.48 22.09 13.18
CA PRO A 105 -4.64 21.69 11.80
C PRO A 105 -3.28 21.83 11.11
N ARG A 106 -2.83 20.77 10.44
CA ARG A 106 -1.56 20.77 9.72
C ARG A 106 -1.59 21.80 8.61
N SER A 107 -0.47 22.50 8.42
CA SER A 107 -0.35 23.43 7.30
C SER A 107 -0.40 22.70 5.96
N PRO A 108 -0.74 23.38 4.85
CA PRO A 108 -0.66 22.78 3.51
C PRO A 108 0.72 22.21 3.19
N GLU A 109 1.79 22.85 3.69
CA GLU A 109 3.18 22.40 3.52
C GLU A 109 3.45 21.10 4.28
N GLU A 110 2.95 20.98 5.51
CA GLU A 110 3.06 19.72 6.28
C GLU A 110 2.31 18.59 5.61
N ILE A 111 1.11 18.85 5.07
CA ILE A 111 0.34 17.87 4.32
C ILE A 111 1.09 17.43 3.07
N PHE A 112 1.68 18.38 2.35
CA PHE A 112 2.50 18.09 1.17
C PHE A 112 3.71 17.23 1.53
N MET A 113 4.44 17.57 2.60
CA MET A 113 5.61 16.80 3.06
C MET A 113 5.23 15.38 3.48
N LEU A 114 4.09 15.20 4.13
CA LEU A 114 3.57 13.87 4.49
C LEU A 114 3.17 13.04 3.26
N GLY A 115 2.80 13.70 2.16
CA GLY A 115 2.48 13.06 0.89
C GLY A 115 3.71 12.57 0.12
N GLN A 116 4.92 12.94 0.53
CA GLN A 116 6.13 12.46 -0.11
C GLN A 116 6.53 11.10 0.44
N LEU A 117 6.83 10.16 -0.47
CA LEU A 117 7.46 8.90 -0.08
C LEU A 117 8.88 9.18 0.40
N SER A 118 9.21 8.74 1.59
CA SER A 118 10.59 8.75 2.04
C SER A 118 11.42 7.80 1.19
N PRO A 119 12.65 8.14 0.79
CA PRO A 119 13.48 7.24 0.00
C PRO A 119 13.78 5.96 0.77
N ALA A 120 13.87 4.83 0.06
CA ALA A 120 14.39 3.60 0.65
C ALA A 120 15.82 3.85 1.14
N THR A 121 16.08 3.52 2.39
CA THR A 121 17.33 3.88 3.07
C THR A 121 17.79 2.76 3.99
N HIS A 122 19.07 2.43 3.90
CA HIS A 122 19.70 1.49 4.81
C HIS A 122 20.91 2.15 5.44
N SER A 123 20.83 2.42 6.73
CA SER A 123 21.92 2.94 7.52
C SER A 123 22.06 2.18 8.85
N LYS A 124 23.10 2.51 9.61
CA LYS A 124 23.31 1.91 10.95
C LYS A 124 22.12 2.11 11.88
N HIS A 125 21.45 3.27 11.77
CA HIS A 125 20.41 3.68 12.72
C HIS A 125 19.00 3.72 12.14
N ILE A 126 18.87 3.79 10.81
CA ILE A 126 17.57 3.88 10.14
C ILE A 126 17.56 2.93 8.95
N SER A 127 16.50 2.12 8.85
CA SER A 127 16.20 1.34 7.65
C SER A 127 14.76 1.63 7.25
N ASN A 128 14.56 2.01 6.01
CA ASN A 128 13.26 2.30 5.40
C ASN A 128 13.10 1.47 4.12
N ASP A 129 12.18 0.52 4.15
CA ASP A 129 11.93 -0.44 3.08
C ASP A 129 10.49 -0.38 2.61
N TYR A 130 10.28 -0.69 1.33
CA TYR A 130 8.95 -0.83 0.75
C TYR A 130 8.75 -2.26 0.28
N PHE A 131 7.59 -2.82 0.65
CA PHE A 131 7.19 -4.17 0.28
C PHE A 131 5.87 -4.11 -0.48
N LEU A 132 5.78 -4.93 -1.52
CA LEU A 132 4.51 -5.20 -2.18
C LEU A 132 3.93 -6.50 -1.61
N ASN A 133 2.79 -6.38 -0.95
CA ASN A 133 1.98 -7.51 -0.54
C ASN A 133 0.93 -7.79 -1.62
N VAL A 134 0.80 -9.05 -2.00
CA VAL A 134 -0.24 -9.51 -2.92
C VAL A 134 -1.09 -10.54 -2.20
N ASN A 135 -2.35 -10.20 -1.96
CA ASN A 135 -3.32 -11.07 -1.30
C ASN A 135 -4.35 -11.56 -2.32
N VAL A 136 -4.53 -12.86 -2.41
CA VAL A 136 -5.49 -13.48 -3.31
C VAL A 136 -6.64 -14.06 -2.48
N LYS A 137 -7.87 -13.60 -2.75
CA LYS A 137 -9.08 -14.10 -2.08
C LYS A 137 -9.82 -15.06 -2.99
N PHE A 138 -10.02 -16.25 -2.48
CA PHE A 138 -10.76 -17.32 -3.15
C PHE A 138 -12.21 -17.36 -2.69
N ASP A 139 -13.07 -17.95 -3.53
CA ASP A 139 -14.46 -18.22 -3.17
C ASP A 139 -14.53 -19.25 -2.05
N GLY A 140 -15.36 -18.97 -1.02
CA GLY A 140 -15.50 -19.88 0.13
C GLY A 140 -14.43 -19.75 1.23
N CYS A 141 -13.42 -18.89 1.08
CA CYS A 141 -12.50 -18.51 2.15
C CYS A 141 -12.96 -17.17 2.75
N THR A 142 -13.64 -17.24 3.90
CA THR A 142 -13.99 -16.08 4.74
C THR A 142 -13.00 -15.93 5.88
#